data_c0032d9710e5d9145193e61b298b4975
#
_entry.id   c0032d9710e5d9145193e61b298b4975
#
_cell.length_a   1.000
_cell.length_b   1.000
_cell.length_c   1.000
_cell.angle_alpha   90.00
_cell.angle_beta   90.00
_cell.angle_gamma   90.00
#
_symmetry.space_group_name_H-M   'P 1'
#
loop_
_entity.id
_entity.type
_entity.pdbx_description
1 polymer ?
#
loop_
_entity_poly.entity_id
_entity_poly.type
_entity_poly.pdbx_seq_one_letter_code
_entity_poly.pdbx_strand_id
1 'polypeptide(L)'
;YDESLNIYKHENIDWTFRQLYTNNDRAIRARVPNLENKETGGPYFRASGGDGSYPLFIGTNNEYAQKAGNDAEIIWNSSWSQFRARIESYNSSTGRVTFKAPDNSFAWNHHTQGDTPFYLENSLAYLDSEGEWYLDKDTSTLYYKPREGEIMNKTEIIAPKLETIIDINGTDENKTENITFDGIQFLHSNWLAPDSYGYCSVQGGFRYQSEGGKDNSAIRGSARYDAPKSMVQLRHTKNISSKFSFSGSWGIMGYEDTENTFIDHNVFTKNADGGVTMGMAGREWDDQTENEQPRTYTDMDGQSRYDTITNNYIDHV
;
A
#
# COMPACT_ATOMS: atom_id res chain seq x y z
N TYR A 1 -23.29 -18.40 -1.85
CA TYR A 1 -23.61 -17.81 -3.16
C TYR A 1 -24.93 -17.05 -3.07
N ASP A 2 -24.93 -15.82 -3.55
CA ASP A 2 -26.16 -15.04 -3.76
C ASP A 2 -26.41 -14.95 -5.27
N GLU A 3 -27.40 -15.70 -5.74
CA GLU A 3 -27.72 -15.82 -7.16
C GLU A 3 -28.23 -14.49 -7.75
N SER A 4 -28.97 -13.70 -6.95
CA SER A 4 -29.56 -12.45 -7.41
C SER A 4 -28.51 -11.36 -7.67
N LEU A 5 -27.40 -11.39 -6.95
CA LEU A 5 -26.27 -10.44 -7.04
C LEU A 5 -25.06 -11.01 -7.76
N ASN A 6 -25.06 -12.30 -8.07
CA ASN A 6 -23.90 -13.05 -8.57
C ASN A 6 -22.67 -12.88 -7.65
N ILE A 7 -22.85 -13.04 -6.34
CA ILE A 7 -21.79 -12.91 -5.34
C ILE A 7 -21.52 -14.28 -4.73
N TYR A 8 -20.26 -14.65 -4.71
CA TYR A 8 -19.77 -15.86 -4.04
C TYR A 8 -19.17 -15.49 -2.68
N LYS A 9 -19.25 -16.42 -1.73
CA LYS A 9 -18.63 -16.25 -0.42
C LYS A 9 -17.81 -17.46 -0.03
N HIS A 10 -16.77 -17.22 0.77
CA HIS A 10 -15.98 -18.24 1.43
C HIS A 10 -15.81 -17.88 2.89
N GLU A 11 -16.20 -18.77 3.78
CA GLU A 11 -16.23 -18.56 5.23
C GLU A 11 -14.99 -19.15 5.90
N ASN A 12 -14.78 -18.82 7.18
CA ASN A 12 -13.69 -19.31 8.03
C ASN A 12 -12.30 -18.84 7.56
N ILE A 13 -12.20 -17.61 7.11
CA ILE A 13 -10.94 -16.94 6.84
C ILE A 13 -10.33 -16.47 8.15
N ASP A 14 -9.21 -17.06 8.57
CA ASP A 14 -8.53 -16.79 9.84
C ASP A 14 -7.34 -15.82 9.74
N TRP A 15 -7.18 -15.15 8.60
CA TRP A 15 -6.13 -14.16 8.39
C TRP A 15 -6.64 -12.94 7.63
N THR A 16 -5.95 -11.82 7.80
CA THR A 16 -6.26 -10.56 7.10
C THR A 16 -5.39 -10.40 5.86
N PHE A 17 -5.99 -9.89 4.79
CA PHE A 17 -5.29 -9.53 3.57
C PHE A 17 -5.94 -8.31 2.93
N ARG A 18 -5.14 -7.59 2.14
CA ARG A 18 -5.57 -6.40 1.39
C ARG A 18 -5.43 -6.59 -0.12
N GLN A 19 -4.93 -7.74 -0.53
CA GLN A 19 -4.78 -8.15 -1.92
C GLN A 19 -5.53 -9.45 -2.13
N LEU A 20 -6.21 -9.57 -3.25
CA LEU A 20 -6.81 -10.81 -3.72
C LEU A 20 -6.46 -10.98 -5.19
N TYR A 21 -6.16 -12.19 -5.61
CA TYR A 21 -5.85 -12.48 -7.00
C TYR A 21 -6.77 -13.58 -7.51
N THR A 22 -7.26 -13.41 -8.72
CA THR A 22 -8.07 -14.41 -9.43
C THR A 22 -7.40 -14.70 -10.77
N ASN A 23 -7.05 -15.96 -11.02
CA ASN A 23 -6.31 -16.37 -12.22
C ASN A 23 -5.07 -15.49 -12.49
N ASN A 24 -4.30 -15.19 -11.45
CA ASN A 24 -3.11 -14.31 -11.45
C ASN A 24 -3.39 -12.83 -11.75
N ASP A 25 -4.62 -12.39 -11.87
CA ASP A 25 -4.98 -10.98 -11.96
C ASP A 25 -5.43 -10.44 -10.60
N ARG A 26 -4.97 -9.23 -10.26
CA ARG A 26 -5.41 -8.58 -9.02
C ARG A 26 -6.90 -8.26 -9.12
N ALA A 27 -7.65 -8.71 -8.13
CA ALA A 27 -9.04 -8.34 -7.94
C ALA A 27 -9.15 -6.96 -7.28
N ILE A 28 -10.26 -6.30 -7.48
CA ILE A 28 -10.50 -4.93 -7.02
C ILE A 28 -11.15 -5.00 -5.64
N ARG A 29 -10.65 -4.28 -4.65
CA ARG A 29 -11.40 -4.11 -3.39
C ARG A 29 -12.67 -3.35 -3.69
N ALA A 30 -13.82 -3.85 -3.20
CA ALA A 30 -15.13 -3.24 -3.43
C ALA A 30 -15.07 -1.74 -3.17
N ARG A 31 -15.38 -0.93 -4.19
CA ARG A 31 -15.17 0.52 -4.18
C ARG A 31 -16.27 1.28 -4.88
N VAL A 32 -16.38 2.56 -4.54
CA VAL A 32 -17.29 3.50 -5.21
C VAL A 32 -16.60 4.87 -5.40
N PRO A 33 -16.61 5.44 -6.63
CA PRO A 33 -17.15 4.88 -7.87
C PRO A 33 -16.39 3.63 -8.31
N ASN A 34 -17.06 2.77 -9.08
CA ASN A 34 -16.45 1.56 -9.62
C ASN A 34 -15.26 1.90 -10.53
N LEU A 35 -14.28 1.04 -10.55
CA LEU A 35 -13.10 1.21 -11.37
C LEU A 35 -13.41 0.94 -12.84
N GLU A 36 -13.43 1.98 -13.67
CA GLU A 36 -13.68 1.88 -15.11
C GLU A 36 -12.39 1.89 -15.92
N ASN A 37 -11.36 2.57 -15.43
CA ASN A 37 -10.09 2.69 -16.11
C ASN A 37 -8.95 2.35 -15.16
N LYS A 38 -8.28 1.23 -15.39
CA LYS A 38 -7.17 0.74 -14.58
C LYS A 38 -5.92 1.61 -14.65
N GLU A 39 -5.69 2.31 -15.75
CA GLU A 39 -4.52 3.17 -15.93
C GLU A 39 -4.63 4.47 -15.13
N THR A 40 -5.83 5.05 -15.09
CA THR A 40 -6.07 6.32 -14.39
C THR A 40 -6.60 6.15 -12.97
N GLY A 41 -7.02 4.93 -12.61
CA GLY A 41 -7.65 4.64 -11.31
C GLY A 41 -9.07 5.19 -11.16
N GLY A 42 -9.59 5.89 -12.16
CA GLY A 42 -10.90 6.54 -12.13
C GLY A 42 -12.10 5.70 -12.54
N PRO A 43 -13.29 6.25 -12.40
CA PRO A 43 -13.62 7.63 -12.02
C PRO A 43 -13.40 7.93 -10.53
N TYR A 44 -13.49 9.22 -10.19
CA TYR A 44 -13.37 9.73 -8.83
C TYR A 44 -14.54 10.64 -8.48
N PHE A 45 -14.96 10.61 -7.23
CA PHE A 45 -15.72 11.69 -6.64
C PHE A 45 -14.84 12.93 -6.45
N ARG A 46 -15.47 14.07 -6.14
CA ARG A 46 -14.77 15.32 -5.86
C ARG A 46 -15.16 15.82 -4.48
N ALA A 47 -14.17 16.15 -3.67
CA ALA A 47 -14.40 16.73 -2.36
C ALA A 47 -15.04 18.09 -2.49
N SER A 48 -15.98 18.39 -1.60
CA SER A 48 -16.67 19.68 -1.59
C SER A 48 -15.88 20.78 -0.87
N GLY A 49 -14.82 20.42 -0.17
CA GLY A 49 -13.95 21.34 0.55
C GLY A 49 -13.00 20.67 1.49
N GLY A 50 -12.16 21.47 2.09
CA GLY A 50 -11.28 21.17 3.19
C GLY A 50 -10.88 22.50 3.80
N ASP A 51 -10.58 22.55 5.09
CA ASP A 51 -10.19 23.78 5.78
C ASP A 51 -8.68 23.91 5.96
N GLY A 52 -7.91 23.06 5.25
CA GLY A 52 -6.44 23.08 5.34
C GLY A 52 -5.88 22.38 6.57
N SER A 53 -6.75 22.01 7.49
CA SER A 53 -6.42 21.26 8.70
C SER A 53 -7.55 20.27 8.96
N TYR A 54 -7.48 19.00 8.68
CA TYR A 54 -8.61 18.10 8.95
C TYR A 54 -10.00 18.75 8.96
N PRO A 55 -10.96 18.25 8.36
CA PRO A 55 -11.23 16.99 7.73
C PRO A 55 -11.50 17.11 6.23
N LEU A 56 -11.63 15.97 5.56
CA LEU A 56 -12.14 15.93 4.21
C LEU A 56 -13.67 16.11 4.22
N PHE A 57 -14.18 17.01 3.39
CA PHE A 57 -15.61 17.20 3.19
C PHE A 57 -16.04 16.58 1.85
N ILE A 58 -16.88 15.57 1.91
CA ILE A 58 -17.31 14.78 0.75
C ILE A 58 -18.75 15.05 0.31
N GLY A 59 -19.31 16.18 0.75
CA GLY A 59 -20.69 16.55 0.49
C GLY A 59 -21.66 16.07 1.56
N THR A 60 -22.72 16.86 1.78
CA THR A 60 -23.81 16.50 2.70
C THR A 60 -24.65 15.37 2.11
N ASN A 61 -25.21 14.54 2.99
CA ASN A 61 -26.06 13.40 2.61
C ASN A 61 -25.45 12.45 1.58
N ASN A 62 -24.12 12.28 1.59
CA ASN A 62 -23.46 11.32 0.74
C ASN A 62 -23.92 9.90 1.10
N GLU A 63 -24.69 9.29 0.22
CA GLU A 63 -25.34 8.00 0.47
C GLU A 63 -24.32 6.84 0.63
N TYR A 64 -23.21 6.92 -0.06
CA TYR A 64 -22.16 5.90 0.02
C TYR A 64 -21.44 5.95 1.36
N ALA A 65 -21.11 7.15 1.84
CA ALA A 65 -20.52 7.31 3.17
C ALA A 65 -21.46 6.91 4.30
N GLN A 66 -22.78 7.07 4.10
CA GLN A 66 -23.80 6.62 5.07
C GLN A 66 -23.93 5.10 5.12
N LYS A 67 -23.66 4.41 4.02
CA LYS A 67 -23.69 2.94 3.92
C LYS A 67 -22.33 2.30 4.21
N ALA A 68 -21.29 3.11 4.45
CA ALA A 68 -19.95 2.62 4.74
C ALA A 68 -19.95 1.72 5.98
N GLY A 69 -19.36 0.55 5.86
CA GLY A 69 -19.13 -0.33 7.01
C GLY A 69 -17.98 0.17 7.89
N ASN A 70 -17.75 -0.50 9.03
CA ASN A 70 -16.73 -0.12 10.00
C ASN A 70 -15.29 -0.16 9.44
N ASP A 71 -15.07 -0.93 8.39
CA ASP A 71 -13.75 -1.10 7.74
C ASP A 71 -13.57 -0.24 6.50
N ALA A 72 -14.55 0.62 6.19
CA ALA A 72 -14.48 1.47 5.02
C ALA A 72 -13.29 2.44 5.08
N GLU A 73 -12.67 2.62 3.95
CA GLU A 73 -11.55 3.53 3.74
C GLU A 73 -11.91 4.60 2.72
N ILE A 74 -11.31 5.76 2.89
CA ILE A 74 -11.31 6.82 1.89
C ILE A 74 -9.90 6.98 1.32
N ILE A 75 -9.83 7.03 0.01
CA ILE A 75 -8.59 7.24 -0.73
C ILE A 75 -8.72 8.56 -1.48
N TRP A 76 -7.76 9.45 -1.33
CA TRP A 76 -7.74 10.70 -2.09
C TRP A 76 -6.36 11.01 -2.64
N ASN A 77 -6.35 11.73 -3.74
CA ASN A 77 -5.13 12.16 -4.39
C ASN A 77 -4.95 13.67 -4.18
N SER A 78 -3.80 14.07 -3.68
CA SER A 78 -3.46 15.47 -3.49
C SER A 78 -2.04 15.72 -3.94
N SER A 79 -1.86 16.74 -4.80
CA SER A 79 -0.55 17.07 -5.37
C SER A 79 0.11 15.83 -6.02
N TRP A 80 1.19 15.34 -5.43
CA TRP A 80 1.95 14.17 -5.89
C TRP A 80 1.76 12.93 -5.01
N SER A 81 0.82 12.98 -4.07
CA SER A 81 0.63 11.91 -3.08
C SER A 81 -0.77 11.33 -3.15
N GLN A 82 -0.86 10.03 -2.89
CA GLN A 82 -2.11 9.34 -2.61
C GLN A 82 -2.20 9.04 -1.11
N PHE A 83 -3.35 9.33 -0.55
CA PHE A 83 -3.68 9.08 0.85
C PHE A 83 -4.72 8.00 0.96
N ARG A 84 -4.61 7.22 2.00
CA ARG A 84 -5.55 6.17 2.37
C ARG A 84 -5.78 6.23 3.86
N ALA A 85 -7.02 6.42 4.28
CA ALA A 85 -7.37 6.49 5.68
C ALA A 85 -8.64 5.68 5.98
N ARG A 86 -8.64 5.02 7.14
CA ARG A 86 -9.83 4.34 7.65
C ARG A 86 -10.82 5.36 8.18
N ILE A 87 -12.07 5.22 7.79
CA ILE A 87 -13.13 6.13 8.21
C ILE A 87 -13.52 5.82 9.66
N GLU A 88 -13.46 6.83 10.52
CA GLU A 88 -14.00 6.78 11.89
C GLU A 88 -15.49 7.15 11.88
N SER A 89 -15.82 8.27 11.25
CA SER A 89 -17.18 8.72 11.15
C SER A 89 -17.42 9.62 9.94
N TYR A 90 -18.68 9.69 9.53
CA TYR A 90 -19.19 10.62 8.55
C TYR A 90 -20.37 11.40 9.13
N ASN A 91 -20.30 12.73 9.07
CA ASN A 91 -21.39 13.60 9.48
C ASN A 91 -22.19 14.04 8.25
N SER A 92 -23.38 13.51 8.09
CA SER A 92 -24.25 13.76 6.91
C SER A 92 -24.69 15.22 6.77
N SER A 93 -24.81 15.95 7.87
CA SER A 93 -25.28 17.35 7.86
C SER A 93 -24.19 18.31 7.37
N THR A 94 -22.93 18.00 7.64
CA THR A 94 -21.78 18.85 7.27
C THR A 94 -20.98 18.29 6.09
N GLY A 95 -21.14 17.01 5.78
CA GLY A 95 -20.32 16.31 4.78
C GLY A 95 -18.94 15.90 5.29
N ARG A 96 -18.69 16.08 6.59
CA ARG A 96 -17.36 15.84 7.20
C ARG A 96 -17.07 14.37 7.42
N VAL A 97 -15.88 13.91 6.99
CA VAL A 97 -15.32 12.60 7.32
C VAL A 97 -14.25 12.78 8.38
N THR A 98 -14.24 11.94 9.40
CA THR A 98 -13.13 11.81 10.35
C THR A 98 -12.47 10.46 10.22
N PHE A 99 -11.20 10.38 10.58
CA PHE A 99 -10.38 9.20 10.39
C PHE A 99 -10.04 8.53 11.72
N LYS A 100 -9.91 7.21 11.70
CA LYS A 100 -9.43 6.45 12.87
C LYS A 100 -8.01 6.88 13.22
N ALA A 101 -7.66 6.80 14.48
CA ALA A 101 -6.28 6.96 14.91
C ALA A 101 -5.47 5.70 14.52
N PRO A 102 -4.20 5.85 14.11
CA PRO A 102 -3.43 7.09 13.93
C PRO A 102 -3.55 7.70 12.53
N ASP A 103 -4.45 7.23 11.66
CA ASP A 103 -4.60 7.69 10.28
C ASP A 103 -4.86 9.21 10.20
N ASN A 104 -5.46 9.76 11.25
CA ASN A 104 -5.69 11.18 11.37
C ASN A 104 -4.40 12.02 11.47
N SER A 105 -3.26 11.40 11.72
CA SER A 105 -2.01 12.11 11.96
C SER A 105 -1.34 12.66 10.70
N PHE A 106 -1.58 12.05 9.54
CA PHE A 106 -0.99 12.51 8.27
C PHE A 106 -1.97 13.29 7.38
N ALA A 107 -3.26 13.21 7.67
CA ALA A 107 -4.28 13.85 6.83
C ALA A 107 -4.18 15.39 6.79
N TRP A 108 -3.50 16.00 7.75
CA TRP A 108 -3.33 17.45 7.84
C TRP A 108 -2.31 18.05 6.86
N ASN A 109 -1.35 17.27 6.40
CA ASN A 109 -0.22 17.79 5.62
C ASN A 109 -0.57 18.08 4.17
N HIS A 110 -1.75 17.73 3.74
CA HIS A 110 -2.07 17.77 2.33
C HIS A 110 -3.42 18.44 2.13
N HIS A 111 -3.30 19.64 1.65
CA HIS A 111 -4.35 20.53 1.26
C HIS A 111 -5.52 19.82 0.60
N THR A 112 -6.45 19.32 1.40
CA THR A 112 -7.75 18.94 0.93
C THR A 112 -8.49 20.21 0.53
N GLN A 113 -8.25 20.65 -0.68
CA GLN A 113 -8.99 21.75 -1.27
C GLN A 113 -10.29 21.21 -1.86
N GLY A 114 -11.24 22.11 -2.08
CA GLY A 114 -12.37 21.75 -2.92
C GLY A 114 -11.86 21.14 -4.24
N ASP A 115 -12.59 20.17 -4.78
CA ASP A 115 -12.26 19.44 -6.01
C ASP A 115 -11.16 18.35 -5.87
N THR A 116 -10.69 18.04 -4.67
CA THR A 116 -9.78 16.90 -4.45
C THR A 116 -10.43 15.58 -4.89
N PRO A 117 -9.81 14.82 -5.80
CA PRO A 117 -10.35 13.53 -6.24
C PRO A 117 -10.25 12.48 -5.15
N PHE A 118 -11.34 11.74 -4.91
CA PHE A 118 -11.38 10.66 -3.93
C PHE A 118 -12.29 9.52 -4.38
N TYR A 119 -12.14 8.39 -3.72
CA TYR A 119 -13.08 7.27 -3.75
C TYR A 119 -13.18 6.61 -2.37
N LEU A 120 -14.24 5.84 -2.18
CA LEU A 120 -14.43 5.03 -0.97
C LEU A 120 -14.21 3.56 -1.33
N GLU A 121 -13.64 2.78 -0.43
CA GLU A 121 -13.47 1.34 -0.64
C GLU A 121 -13.63 0.53 0.64
N ASN A 122 -13.59 -0.79 0.49
CA ASN A 122 -13.61 -1.76 1.57
C ASN A 122 -14.90 -1.75 2.38
N SER A 123 -16.02 -1.84 1.69
CA SER A 123 -17.34 -2.06 2.30
C SER A 123 -18.14 -3.05 1.48
N LEU A 124 -18.90 -3.92 2.14
CA LEU A 124 -19.82 -4.83 1.46
C LEU A 124 -20.88 -4.07 0.63
N ALA A 125 -21.23 -2.86 1.08
CA ALA A 125 -22.20 -2.00 0.38
C ALA A 125 -21.70 -1.47 -0.98
N TYR A 126 -20.43 -1.63 -1.28
CA TYR A 126 -19.80 -1.22 -2.55
C TYR A 126 -19.51 -2.39 -3.48
N LEU A 127 -19.82 -3.63 -3.06
CA LEU A 127 -19.57 -4.84 -3.83
C LEU A 127 -20.65 -5.02 -4.90
N ASP A 128 -20.57 -4.26 -5.99
CA ASP A 128 -21.59 -4.26 -7.04
C ASP A 128 -21.03 -4.41 -8.47
N SER A 129 -19.70 -4.34 -8.64
CA SER A 129 -19.03 -4.48 -9.93
C SER A 129 -18.22 -5.77 -10.05
N GLU A 130 -18.11 -6.28 -11.27
CA GLU A 130 -17.35 -7.50 -11.56
C GLU A 130 -15.86 -7.37 -11.22
N GLY A 131 -15.31 -8.43 -10.64
CA GLY A 131 -13.93 -8.49 -10.17
C GLY A 131 -13.71 -7.83 -8.82
N GLU A 132 -14.75 -7.34 -8.18
CA GLU A 132 -14.66 -6.78 -6.84
C GLU A 132 -14.75 -7.85 -5.75
N TRP A 133 -14.11 -7.54 -4.61
CA TRP A 133 -14.12 -8.37 -3.42
C TRP A 133 -14.17 -7.55 -2.13
N TYR A 134 -14.68 -8.18 -1.08
CA TYR A 134 -14.70 -7.64 0.28
C TYR A 134 -14.42 -8.75 1.29
N LEU A 135 -13.55 -8.49 2.27
CA LEU A 135 -13.31 -9.35 3.42
C LEU A 135 -14.03 -8.76 4.64
N ASP A 136 -15.06 -9.44 5.08
CA ASP A 136 -15.70 -9.15 6.35
C ASP A 136 -14.90 -9.82 7.47
N LYS A 137 -14.16 -9.00 8.22
CA LYS A 137 -13.30 -9.45 9.30
C LYS A 137 -14.10 -9.91 10.54
N ASP A 138 -15.29 -9.32 10.73
CA ASP A 138 -16.15 -9.66 11.88
C ASP A 138 -16.77 -11.06 11.73
N THR A 139 -17.13 -11.42 10.51
CA THR A 139 -17.71 -12.74 10.20
C THR A 139 -16.70 -13.72 9.59
N SER A 140 -15.44 -13.31 9.40
CA SER A 140 -14.39 -14.11 8.76
C SER A 140 -14.82 -14.63 7.37
N THR A 141 -15.46 -13.77 6.58
CA THR A 141 -16.08 -14.15 5.30
C THR A 141 -15.54 -13.30 4.15
N LEU A 142 -14.99 -13.94 3.16
CA LEU A 142 -14.63 -13.33 1.87
C LEU A 142 -15.84 -13.36 0.94
N TYR A 143 -16.13 -12.22 0.34
CA TYR A 143 -17.12 -12.04 -0.74
C TYR A 143 -16.41 -11.65 -2.03
N TYR A 144 -16.82 -12.25 -3.12
CA TYR A 144 -16.27 -11.96 -4.45
C TYR A 144 -17.37 -11.96 -5.51
N LYS A 145 -17.36 -10.95 -6.37
CA LYS A 145 -18.22 -10.85 -7.55
C LYS A 145 -17.40 -11.22 -8.79
N PRO A 146 -17.64 -12.37 -9.43
CA PRO A 146 -16.84 -12.84 -10.54
C PRO A 146 -16.82 -11.89 -11.73
N ARG A 147 -15.70 -11.88 -12.43
CA ARG A 147 -15.61 -11.24 -13.76
C ARG A 147 -16.38 -12.02 -14.80
N GLU A 148 -16.77 -11.35 -15.87
CA GLU A 148 -17.37 -12.01 -17.01
C GLU A 148 -16.50 -13.19 -17.50
N GLY A 149 -17.11 -14.32 -17.70
CA GLY A 149 -16.43 -15.55 -18.14
C GLY A 149 -15.71 -16.34 -17.06
N GLU A 150 -15.60 -15.86 -15.83
CA GLU A 150 -15.05 -16.66 -14.72
C GLU A 150 -16.04 -17.74 -14.28
N ILE A 151 -15.54 -18.98 -14.25
CA ILE A 151 -16.28 -20.14 -13.76
C ILE A 151 -15.75 -20.51 -12.39
N MET A 152 -16.45 -20.19 -11.32
CA MET A 152 -15.93 -20.19 -9.95
C MET A 152 -15.35 -21.54 -9.48
N ASN A 153 -15.84 -22.67 -9.94
CA ASN A 153 -15.26 -23.97 -9.61
C ASN A 153 -13.97 -24.31 -10.40
N LYS A 154 -13.52 -23.39 -11.27
CA LYS A 154 -12.27 -23.48 -12.04
C LYS A 154 -11.36 -22.27 -11.83
N THR A 155 -11.89 -21.20 -11.26
CA THR A 155 -11.16 -19.95 -10.99
C THR A 155 -10.26 -20.16 -9.79
N GLU A 156 -8.97 -19.96 -9.98
CA GLU A 156 -8.02 -19.93 -8.88
C GLU A 156 -8.15 -18.61 -8.13
N ILE A 157 -8.33 -18.68 -6.80
CA ILE A 157 -8.39 -17.51 -5.93
C ILE A 157 -7.25 -17.61 -4.92
N ILE A 158 -6.40 -16.57 -4.89
CA ILE A 158 -5.25 -16.50 -4.00
C ILE A 158 -5.39 -15.29 -3.08
N ALA A 159 -5.46 -15.56 -1.78
CA ALA A 159 -5.41 -14.57 -0.72
C ALA A 159 -4.04 -14.68 -0.01
N PRO A 160 -3.10 -13.75 -0.25
CA PRO A 160 -1.75 -13.87 0.26
C PRO A 160 -1.68 -13.63 1.78
N LYS A 161 -0.79 -14.36 2.46
CA LYS A 161 -0.48 -14.16 3.87
C LYS A 161 0.77 -13.30 4.08
N LEU A 162 1.78 -13.48 3.23
CA LEU A 162 3.07 -12.85 3.39
C LEU A 162 3.13 -11.48 2.70
N GLU A 163 3.69 -10.50 3.36
CA GLU A 163 4.07 -9.21 2.76
C GLU A 163 5.45 -9.32 2.11
N THR A 164 6.38 -9.98 2.78
CA THR A 164 7.72 -10.28 2.30
C THR A 164 7.88 -11.77 2.08
N ILE A 165 8.33 -12.16 0.91
CA ILE A 165 8.54 -13.56 0.52
C ILE A 165 9.99 -13.97 0.80
N ILE A 166 10.94 -13.08 0.52
CA ILE A 166 12.36 -13.26 0.82
C ILE A 166 12.86 -12.08 1.63
N ASP A 167 13.44 -12.36 2.77
CA ASP A 167 14.17 -11.40 3.60
C ASP A 167 15.63 -11.87 3.75
N ILE A 168 16.54 -11.15 3.12
CA ILE A 168 17.97 -11.39 3.22
C ILE A 168 18.55 -10.32 4.15
N ASN A 169 18.90 -10.75 5.36
CA ASN A 169 19.31 -9.84 6.42
C ASN A 169 20.64 -10.31 7.03
N GLY A 170 21.72 -9.66 6.67
CA GLY A 170 23.02 -9.81 7.31
C GLY A 170 23.18 -8.90 8.52
N THR A 171 24.43 -8.65 8.90
CA THR A 171 24.82 -7.63 9.88
C THR A 171 25.98 -6.80 9.33
N ASP A 172 26.31 -5.68 9.97
CA ASP A 172 27.45 -4.84 9.59
C ASP A 172 28.76 -5.63 9.54
N GLU A 173 28.95 -6.56 10.50
CA GLU A 173 30.17 -7.36 10.59
C GLU A 173 30.14 -8.56 9.65
N ASN A 174 28.95 -9.07 9.33
CA ASN A 174 28.79 -10.29 8.54
C ASN A 174 27.65 -10.11 7.52
N LYS A 175 27.98 -9.59 6.36
CA LYS A 175 27.01 -9.49 5.27
C LYS A 175 26.61 -10.85 4.75
N THR A 176 25.32 -10.98 4.43
CA THR A 176 24.86 -12.14 3.66
C THR A 176 25.26 -11.95 2.21
N GLU A 177 25.99 -12.91 1.63
CA GLU A 177 26.60 -12.71 0.32
C GLU A 177 26.53 -13.91 -0.62
N ASN A 178 26.80 -13.62 -1.89
CA ASN A 178 26.97 -14.62 -2.96
C ASN A 178 25.71 -15.45 -3.22
N ILE A 179 24.52 -14.82 -3.21
CA ILE A 179 23.25 -15.45 -3.53
C ILE A 179 22.79 -15.04 -4.92
N THR A 180 22.43 -16.00 -5.72
CA THR A 180 21.87 -15.80 -7.06
C THR A 180 20.49 -16.43 -7.14
N PHE A 181 19.53 -15.64 -7.60
CA PHE A 181 18.20 -16.12 -7.97
C PHE A 181 18.10 -16.09 -9.50
N ASP A 182 17.79 -17.21 -10.10
CA ASP A 182 17.64 -17.32 -11.55
C ASP A 182 16.38 -18.11 -11.91
N GLY A 183 15.57 -17.56 -12.80
CA GLY A 183 14.37 -18.20 -13.33
C GLY A 183 13.22 -18.41 -12.33
N ILE A 184 13.19 -17.64 -11.24
CA ILE A 184 12.15 -17.75 -10.20
C ILE A 184 11.08 -16.69 -10.41
N GLN A 185 9.82 -17.03 -10.14
CA GLN A 185 8.71 -16.09 -10.09
C GLN A 185 8.29 -15.84 -8.65
N PHE A 186 8.20 -14.56 -8.25
CA PHE A 186 7.63 -14.13 -6.98
C PHE A 186 6.29 -13.48 -7.25
N LEU A 187 5.24 -14.05 -6.73
CA LEU A 187 3.87 -13.62 -7.01
C LEU A 187 3.07 -13.46 -5.72
N HIS A 188 2.07 -12.61 -5.76
CA HIS A 188 0.99 -12.57 -4.78
C HIS A 188 1.44 -12.25 -3.35
N SER A 189 2.07 -11.11 -3.13
CA SER A 189 2.32 -10.62 -1.77
C SER A 189 1.17 -9.77 -1.23
N ASN A 190 1.09 -9.67 0.08
CA ASN A 190 0.14 -8.85 0.80
C ASN A 190 0.70 -7.45 1.09
N TRP A 191 -0.14 -6.56 1.64
CA TRP A 191 0.24 -5.23 2.08
C TRP A 191 -0.70 -4.75 3.20
N LEU A 192 -0.31 -4.94 4.44
CA LEU A 192 -1.18 -4.78 5.62
C LEU A 192 -1.04 -3.41 6.31
N ALA A 193 0.02 -2.66 6.02
CA ALA A 193 0.29 -1.41 6.71
C ALA A 193 -0.91 -0.45 6.80
N PRO A 194 -1.73 -0.26 5.75
CA PRO A 194 -2.89 0.63 5.84
C PRO A 194 -3.96 0.21 6.83
N ASP A 195 -4.05 -1.07 7.18
CA ASP A 195 -5.01 -1.55 8.20
C ASP A 195 -4.66 -1.05 9.61
N SER A 196 -3.41 -0.70 9.84
CA SER A 196 -2.92 -0.27 11.15
C SER A 196 -2.74 1.23 11.28
N TYR A 197 -2.30 1.90 10.20
CA TYR A 197 -1.86 3.30 10.26
C TYR A 197 -2.43 4.18 9.16
N GLY A 198 -3.26 3.64 8.26
CA GLY A 198 -3.52 4.28 6.99
C GLY A 198 -2.26 4.30 6.09
N TYR A 199 -2.26 5.16 5.09
CA TYR A 199 -1.12 5.32 4.21
C TYR A 199 -1.06 6.73 3.63
N CYS A 200 0.14 7.27 3.61
CA CYS A 200 0.45 8.50 2.89
C CYS A 200 1.75 8.26 2.12
N SER A 201 1.66 8.24 0.79
CA SER A 201 2.85 8.17 -0.03
C SER A 201 3.61 9.48 0.03
N VAL A 202 4.93 9.39 0.11
CA VAL A 202 5.83 10.53 -0.02
C VAL A 202 6.81 10.28 -1.17
N GLN A 203 7.59 11.28 -1.53
CA GLN A 203 8.59 11.16 -2.59
C GLN A 203 9.54 9.99 -2.33
N GLY A 204 9.87 9.24 -3.38
CA GLY A 204 10.76 8.09 -3.29
C GLY A 204 10.10 6.80 -2.79
N GLY A 205 8.77 6.77 -2.70
CA GLY A 205 8.04 5.54 -2.34
C GLY A 205 8.03 5.21 -0.86
N PHE A 206 8.42 6.16 0.00
CA PHE A 206 8.35 5.97 1.44
C PHE A 206 6.97 6.29 1.97
N ARG A 207 6.62 5.64 3.07
CA ARG A 207 5.44 5.96 3.84
C ARG A 207 5.78 7.01 4.89
N TYR A 208 4.93 8.00 5.02
CA TYR A 208 4.94 8.88 6.18
C TYR A 208 4.23 8.19 7.35
N GLN A 209 4.91 8.07 8.48
CA GLN A 209 4.35 7.59 9.72
C GLN A 209 4.49 8.66 10.80
N SER A 210 3.39 9.03 11.43
CA SER A 210 3.42 9.88 12.62
C SER A 210 3.21 9.02 13.86
N GLU A 211 4.08 9.11 14.82
CA GLU A 211 3.83 8.53 16.14
C GLU A 211 2.87 9.38 16.95
N GLY A 212 1.77 8.77 17.35
CA GLY A 212 1.00 9.18 18.51
C GLY A 212 0.26 10.50 18.43
N GLY A 213 -0.13 10.99 17.25
CA GLY A 213 -1.00 12.18 17.19
C GLY A 213 -0.44 13.43 17.84
N LYS A 214 0.88 13.53 17.92
CA LYS A 214 1.53 14.74 18.45
C LYS A 214 1.48 15.88 17.46
N ASP A 215 1.26 17.04 18.01
CA ASP A 215 1.09 18.33 17.39
C ASP A 215 1.99 18.59 16.16
N ASN A 216 1.39 19.18 15.14
CA ASN A 216 1.96 19.56 13.86
C ASN A 216 3.28 20.36 13.91
N SER A 217 3.59 21.01 15.01
CA SER A 217 4.83 21.75 15.19
C SER A 217 6.06 20.86 15.27
N ALA A 218 5.89 19.59 15.60
CA ALA A 218 6.96 18.60 15.76
C ALA A 218 7.34 17.88 14.43
N ILE A 219 6.61 18.09 13.34
CA ILE A 219 6.73 17.31 12.11
C ILE A 219 8.06 17.49 11.39
N ARG A 220 8.70 18.59 11.55
CA ARG A 220 10.06 18.79 11.00
C ARG A 220 11.13 18.03 11.78
N GLY A 221 10.79 17.45 12.94
CA GLY A 221 11.72 16.77 13.82
C GLY A 221 11.37 15.33 14.20
N SER A 222 10.14 14.86 13.94
CA SER A 222 9.70 13.51 14.36
C SER A 222 8.91 12.75 13.31
N ALA A 223 8.99 13.14 12.05
CA ALA A 223 8.41 12.39 10.96
C ALA A 223 9.24 11.13 10.73
N ARG A 224 8.65 9.98 10.96
CA ARG A 224 9.23 8.70 10.52
C ARG A 224 8.83 8.46 9.07
N TYR A 225 9.84 8.24 8.26
CA TYR A 225 9.65 7.70 6.93
C TYR A 225 9.91 6.19 7.03
N ASP A 226 8.89 5.41 6.78
CA ASP A 226 8.99 3.97 6.81
C ASP A 226 8.84 3.44 5.38
N ALA A 227 9.71 2.49 5.02
CA ALA A 227 9.60 1.84 3.74
C ALA A 227 8.49 0.78 3.77
N PRO A 228 7.62 0.73 2.75
CA PRO A 228 6.66 -0.34 2.65
C PRO A 228 7.38 -1.69 2.52
N LYS A 229 6.73 -2.75 2.99
CA LYS A 229 7.21 -4.11 2.80
C LYS A 229 7.30 -4.44 1.30
N SER A 230 8.41 -5.03 0.89
CA SER A 230 8.63 -5.53 -0.46
C SER A 230 8.65 -7.06 -0.50
N MET A 231 8.43 -7.62 -1.68
CA MET A 231 8.47 -9.08 -1.87
C MET A 231 9.86 -9.65 -1.59
N VAL A 232 10.90 -8.92 -1.97
CA VAL A 232 12.29 -9.25 -1.69
C VAL A 232 12.94 -8.07 -0.97
N GLN A 233 13.42 -8.31 0.23
CA GLN A 233 14.11 -7.33 1.08
C GLN A 233 15.58 -7.70 1.23
N LEU A 234 16.44 -6.70 1.11
CA LEU A 234 17.89 -6.84 1.22
C LEU A 234 18.42 -5.87 2.26
N ARG A 235 19.15 -6.37 3.26
CA ARG A 235 19.86 -5.58 4.27
C ARG A 235 21.20 -6.19 4.54
N HIS A 236 22.26 -5.39 4.65
CA HIS A 236 23.63 -5.85 4.90
C HIS A 236 23.97 -7.03 3.99
N THR A 237 23.88 -6.80 2.68
CA THR A 237 24.06 -7.84 1.66
C THR A 237 25.17 -7.48 0.69
N LYS A 238 25.79 -8.51 0.09
CA LYS A 238 26.83 -8.35 -0.90
C LYS A 238 26.71 -9.39 -2.01
N ASN A 239 27.00 -9.00 -3.25
CA ASN A 239 26.97 -9.89 -4.41
C ASN A 239 25.65 -10.65 -4.55
N ILE A 240 24.52 -9.96 -4.47
CA ILE A 240 23.21 -10.55 -4.73
C ILE A 240 22.86 -10.33 -6.19
N SER A 241 22.43 -11.37 -6.88
CA SER A 241 21.96 -11.25 -8.26
C SER A 241 20.57 -11.83 -8.45
N SER A 242 19.80 -11.23 -9.35
CA SER A 242 18.41 -11.59 -9.56
C SER A 242 18.00 -11.57 -11.02
N LYS A 243 17.17 -12.54 -11.38
CA LYS A 243 16.47 -12.61 -12.65
C LYS A 243 15.07 -13.16 -12.38
N PHE A 244 14.11 -12.27 -12.18
CA PHE A 244 12.79 -12.58 -11.64
C PHE A 244 11.64 -12.11 -12.52
N SER A 245 10.46 -12.64 -12.20
CA SER A 245 9.17 -12.03 -12.54
C SER A 245 8.40 -11.71 -11.26
N PHE A 246 7.84 -10.52 -11.16
CA PHE A 246 7.17 -10.03 -9.97
C PHE A 246 5.71 -9.63 -10.25
N SER A 247 4.84 -9.95 -9.31
CA SER A 247 3.47 -9.44 -9.26
C SER A 247 3.00 -9.43 -7.80
N GLY A 248 2.73 -8.27 -7.25
CA GLY A 248 2.34 -8.16 -5.84
C GLY A 248 2.44 -6.74 -5.31
N SER A 249 3.06 -6.56 -4.16
CA SER A 249 3.39 -5.28 -3.55
C SER A 249 4.59 -4.63 -4.25
N TRP A 250 5.56 -4.10 -3.51
CA TRP A 250 6.86 -3.70 -4.04
C TRP A 250 7.66 -4.92 -4.52
N GLY A 251 8.44 -4.77 -5.58
CA GLY A 251 9.30 -5.82 -6.10
C GLY A 251 10.50 -6.08 -5.19
N ILE A 252 11.63 -5.43 -5.46
CA ILE A 252 12.87 -5.54 -4.67
C ILE A 252 13.13 -4.24 -3.93
N MET A 253 13.51 -4.33 -2.67
CA MET A 253 13.95 -3.18 -1.90
C MET A 253 15.25 -3.49 -1.16
N GLY A 254 16.31 -2.78 -1.52
CA GLY A 254 17.54 -2.69 -0.75
C GLY A 254 17.38 -1.63 0.32
N TYR A 255 17.16 -2.05 1.56
CA TYR A 255 16.88 -1.13 2.66
C TYR A 255 18.12 -0.45 3.18
N GLU A 256 19.19 -1.20 3.37
CA GLU A 256 20.37 -0.74 4.06
C GLU A 256 21.59 -1.58 3.65
N ASP A 257 22.73 -0.91 3.44
CA ASP A 257 24.04 -1.50 3.26
C ASP A 257 24.09 -2.67 2.25
N THR A 258 23.49 -2.45 1.09
CA THR A 258 23.64 -3.37 -0.05
C THR A 258 24.90 -3.02 -0.82
N GLU A 259 25.64 -4.05 -1.29
CA GLU A 259 26.88 -3.87 -2.03
C GLU A 259 26.96 -4.84 -3.22
N ASN A 260 27.26 -4.31 -4.40
CA ASN A 260 27.36 -5.09 -5.64
C ASN A 260 26.10 -5.92 -5.93
N THR A 261 24.92 -5.37 -5.66
CA THR A 261 23.65 -6.02 -6.03
C THR A 261 23.44 -5.87 -7.53
N PHE A 262 23.14 -6.95 -8.20
CA PHE A 262 22.96 -6.98 -9.64
C PHE A 262 21.53 -7.40 -9.99
N ILE A 263 20.70 -6.42 -10.33
CA ILE A 263 19.29 -6.59 -10.70
C ILE A 263 19.19 -6.48 -12.22
N ASP A 264 19.23 -7.63 -12.90
CA ASP A 264 19.37 -7.68 -14.35
C ASP A 264 18.38 -8.63 -15.01
N HIS A 265 17.82 -8.22 -16.15
CA HIS A 265 16.84 -8.99 -16.92
C HIS A 265 15.62 -9.46 -16.12
N ASN A 266 15.14 -8.64 -15.18
CA ASN A 266 13.93 -8.92 -14.45
C ASN A 266 12.70 -8.33 -15.14
N VAL A 267 11.55 -8.89 -14.79
CA VAL A 267 10.23 -8.42 -15.22
C VAL A 267 9.42 -8.05 -13.99
N PHE A 268 9.14 -6.77 -13.82
CA PHE A 268 8.27 -6.24 -12.77
C PHE A 268 6.95 -5.82 -13.39
N THR A 269 5.87 -6.52 -13.09
CA THR A 269 4.56 -6.22 -13.66
C THR A 269 3.48 -6.31 -12.60
N LYS A 270 2.48 -5.44 -12.71
CA LYS A 270 1.30 -5.44 -11.84
C LYS A 270 1.64 -5.34 -10.35
N ASN A 271 2.76 -4.71 -10.01
CA ASN A 271 3.06 -4.40 -8.61
C ASN A 271 2.07 -3.34 -8.09
N ALA A 272 1.85 -3.31 -6.80
CA ALA A 272 0.98 -2.28 -6.20
C ALA A 272 1.67 -0.92 -6.10
N ASP A 273 3.01 -0.93 -6.17
CA ASP A 273 3.89 0.23 -6.15
C ASP A 273 5.18 -0.15 -6.90
N GLY A 274 6.31 0.50 -6.69
CA GLY A 274 7.52 0.39 -7.49
C GLY A 274 8.09 -1.00 -7.76
N GLY A 275 8.94 -1.10 -8.79
CA GLY A 275 9.67 -2.33 -9.13
C GLY A 275 10.91 -2.53 -8.27
N VAL A 276 11.77 -1.51 -8.18
CA VAL A 276 13.04 -1.56 -7.45
C VAL A 276 13.28 -0.26 -6.70
N THR A 277 13.65 -0.37 -5.44
CA THR A 277 14.15 0.73 -4.63
C THR A 277 15.46 0.32 -3.98
N MET A 278 16.50 1.15 -4.10
CA MET A 278 17.81 0.93 -3.51
C MET A 278 18.23 2.15 -2.71
N GLY A 279 18.84 1.92 -1.56
CA GLY A 279 19.33 2.97 -0.68
C GLY A 279 18.89 2.80 0.77
N MET A 280 19.10 3.81 1.59
CA MET A 280 18.71 3.81 3.00
C MET A 280 17.22 4.02 3.16
N ALA A 281 16.43 3.10 2.60
CA ALA A 281 15.00 3.12 2.75
C ALA A 281 14.61 2.68 4.16
N GLY A 282 13.99 3.55 4.92
CA GLY A 282 13.44 3.19 6.23
C GLY A 282 14.46 3.09 7.35
N ARG A 283 15.58 3.78 7.26
CA ARG A 283 16.30 4.08 8.49
C ARG A 283 15.33 4.84 9.37
N GLU A 284 14.93 4.20 10.43
CA GLU A 284 14.24 4.87 11.52
C GLU A 284 15.10 6.09 11.84
N TRP A 285 14.49 7.27 11.77
CA TRP A 285 15.01 8.42 12.49
C TRP A 285 14.78 8.12 13.96
N ASP A 286 15.11 6.88 14.34
CA ASP A 286 15.00 6.37 15.67
C ASP A 286 16.17 6.95 16.42
N ASP A 287 15.85 7.59 17.50
CA ASP A 287 16.81 8.15 18.42
C ASP A 287 17.38 9.54 18.08
N GLN A 288 16.55 10.42 17.55
CA GLN A 288 16.79 11.82 17.87
C GLN A 288 16.36 12.04 19.33
N THR A 289 17.22 11.65 20.25
CA THR A 289 17.30 12.39 21.51
C THR A 289 17.40 13.87 21.13
N GLU A 290 16.74 14.77 21.84
CA GLU A 290 16.59 16.20 21.49
C GLU A 290 17.90 16.94 21.20
N ASN A 291 19.05 16.29 21.18
CA ASN A 291 20.40 16.83 21.06
C ASN A 291 21.26 16.20 19.94
N GLU A 292 20.78 15.24 19.16
CA GLU A 292 21.60 14.69 18.08
C GLU A 292 21.37 15.47 16.77
N GLN A 293 22.46 15.98 16.22
CA GLN A 293 22.48 16.61 14.91
C GLN A 293 22.05 15.59 13.85
N PRO A 294 21.25 15.99 12.84
CA PRO A 294 20.92 15.10 11.75
C PRO A 294 22.22 14.53 11.18
N ARG A 295 22.28 13.20 11.04
CA ARG A 295 23.44 12.54 10.43
C ARG A 295 23.75 13.22 9.10
N THR A 296 24.93 13.76 9.01
CA THR A 296 25.39 14.41 7.79
C THR A 296 25.59 13.35 6.71
N TYR A 297 25.39 13.71 5.45
CA TYR A 297 25.65 12.86 4.28
C TYR A 297 27.09 12.31 4.19
N THR A 298 27.92 12.59 5.15
CA THR A 298 29.29 12.09 5.28
C THR A 298 29.38 10.76 6.00
N ASP A 299 28.33 10.34 6.70
CA ASP A 299 28.27 8.99 7.30
C ASP A 299 27.85 7.99 6.21
N MET A 300 28.86 7.31 5.65
CA MET A 300 28.68 6.34 4.56
C MET A 300 28.26 4.95 5.07
N ASP A 301 28.16 4.77 6.37
CA ASP A 301 27.72 3.50 6.97
C ASP A 301 26.24 3.26 6.68
N GLY A 302 25.92 2.07 6.22
CA GLY A 302 24.58 1.66 5.85
C GLY A 302 24.09 2.12 4.47
N GLN A 303 24.94 2.77 3.66
CA GLN A 303 24.57 3.15 2.29
C GLN A 303 24.75 1.99 1.30
N SER A 304 23.83 1.89 0.37
CA SER A 304 23.97 1.00 -0.78
C SER A 304 25.07 1.46 -1.72
N ARG A 305 25.91 0.53 -2.21
CA ARG A 305 27.07 0.84 -3.04
C ARG A 305 27.27 -0.15 -4.18
N TYR A 306 27.68 0.37 -5.32
CA TYR A 306 28.05 -0.42 -6.50
C TYR A 306 26.92 -1.31 -7.02
N ASP A 307 25.69 -0.99 -6.70
CA ASP A 307 24.52 -1.72 -7.17
C ASP A 307 24.25 -1.41 -8.65
N THR A 308 23.84 -2.40 -9.39
CA THR A 308 23.59 -2.31 -10.82
C THR A 308 22.17 -2.75 -11.14
N ILE A 309 21.41 -1.89 -11.81
CA ILE A 309 20.04 -2.16 -12.25
C ILE A 309 20.01 -2.00 -13.76
N THR A 310 19.92 -3.10 -14.50
CA THR A 310 20.03 -3.09 -15.97
C THR A 310 19.04 -4.03 -16.63
N ASN A 311 18.67 -3.72 -17.89
CA ASN A 311 17.88 -4.59 -18.76
C ASN A 311 16.57 -5.10 -18.16
N ASN A 312 15.99 -4.38 -17.23
CA ASN A 312 14.73 -4.77 -16.60
C ASN A 312 13.54 -4.21 -17.40
N TYR A 313 12.46 -4.97 -17.43
CA TYR A 313 11.17 -4.54 -17.90
C TYR A 313 10.29 -4.20 -16.70
N ILE A 314 9.83 -2.95 -16.62
CA ILE A 314 9.00 -2.45 -15.51
C ILE A 314 7.74 -1.86 -16.11
N ASP A 315 6.59 -2.43 -15.76
CA ASP A 315 5.31 -2.07 -16.35
C ASP A 315 4.17 -2.25 -15.35
N HIS A 316 3.22 -1.32 -15.33
CA HIS A 316 2.09 -1.35 -14.40
C HIS A 316 2.53 -1.49 -12.92
N VAL A 317 3.44 -0.62 -12.51
CA VAL A 317 3.97 -0.55 -11.14
C VAL A 317 3.58 0.75 -10.44
#